data_1857a820c4f3b2a62338e32bdf92d2a5
#
_entry.id   1857a820c4f3b2a62338e32bdf92d2a5
#
_cell.length_a   1.000
_cell.length_b   1.000
_cell.length_c   1.000
_cell.angle_alpha   90.00
_cell.angle_beta   90.00
_cell.angle_gamma   90.00
#
_symmetry.space_group_name_H-M   'P 1'
#
loop_
_entity.id
_entity.type
_entity.pdbx_description
1 polymer ?
#
loop_
_entity_poly.entity_id
_entity_poly.type
_entity_poly.pdbx_seq_one_letter_code
_entity_poly.pdbx_strand_id
1 'polypeptide(L)'
;MDWPVSVALAQPVPALPTGTGWVFEMKVDGHRTLMWRTDGGVRLQARSGRDVTAVWGDLALAGLPLPTGTVLDGEAVIATEDGRISFEAAQARAASSPSRARLLASRRPAHYIVWDALQLPPPFGDVRARPYRERRAALLDVLSGLPANSPIQAVSATSDRHTALTWYNTLQDQGVEGLVAKHAASPYRAGRSGAWQKIRHAETIDAHVVGYTGPATRPRTLAVRLPDGRTALTQRLTTPLAARIGPLLAAVGPGPTGHSSAGQPYTAVPHGIAVVEIAAGTTRHAVVTATRLRGR
;
A
#
# COMPACT_ATOMS: atom_id res chain seq x y z
N MET A 1 24.09 -11.96 5.57
CA MET A 1 23.40 -10.66 5.30
C MET A 1 23.45 -9.82 6.55
N ASP A 2 23.73 -8.53 6.43
CA ASP A 2 23.87 -7.63 7.58
C ASP A 2 22.54 -6.96 7.94
N TRP A 3 22.32 -6.75 9.24
CA TRP A 3 21.20 -6.01 9.79
C TRP A 3 21.53 -4.50 9.90
N PRO A 4 20.61 -3.57 9.55
CA PRO A 4 19.34 -3.79 8.84
C PRO A 4 19.53 -3.87 7.32
N VAL A 5 18.57 -4.49 6.64
CA VAL A 5 18.56 -4.52 5.17
C VAL A 5 17.58 -3.49 4.61
N SER A 6 17.96 -2.82 3.54
CA SER A 6 17.09 -1.93 2.78
C SER A 6 16.13 -2.72 1.88
N VAL A 7 14.86 -2.31 1.83
CA VAL A 7 13.79 -3.06 1.17
C VAL A 7 13.52 -2.61 -0.27
N ALA A 8 13.08 -3.54 -1.12
CA ALA A 8 12.53 -3.23 -2.43
C ALA A 8 11.18 -2.51 -2.32
N LEU A 9 10.91 -1.58 -3.23
CA LEU A 9 9.70 -0.76 -3.27
C LEU A 9 9.04 -0.85 -4.65
N ALA A 10 7.74 -1.11 -4.68
CA ALA A 10 6.97 -1.11 -5.92
C ALA A 10 6.70 0.33 -6.41
N GLN A 11 6.85 0.55 -7.72
CA GLN A 11 6.50 1.79 -8.40
C GLN A 11 4.99 1.88 -8.59
N PRO A 12 4.32 2.98 -8.21
CA PRO A 12 2.92 3.18 -8.55
C PRO A 12 2.74 3.28 -10.08
N VAL A 13 1.75 2.57 -10.59
CA VAL A 13 1.37 2.61 -12.02
C VAL A 13 -0.15 2.73 -12.14
N PRO A 14 -0.68 3.34 -13.23
CA PRO A 14 -2.12 3.54 -13.41
C PRO A 14 -2.87 2.24 -13.75
N ALA A 15 -2.18 1.24 -14.26
CA ALA A 15 -2.75 -0.05 -14.64
C ALA A 15 -1.73 -1.17 -14.49
N LEU A 16 -2.20 -2.42 -14.35
CA LEU A 16 -1.33 -3.59 -14.35
C LEU A 16 -0.55 -3.70 -15.66
N PRO A 17 0.73 -4.09 -15.60
CA PRO A 17 1.52 -4.32 -16.80
C PRO A 17 0.90 -5.41 -17.66
N THR A 18 1.11 -5.28 -18.95
CA THR A 18 0.75 -6.26 -19.98
C THR A 18 1.98 -7.05 -20.43
N GLY A 19 1.76 -8.15 -21.14
CA GLY A 19 2.83 -9.03 -21.62
C GLY A 19 3.16 -10.16 -20.66
N THR A 20 4.15 -10.96 -21.02
CA THR A 20 4.58 -12.16 -20.29
C THR A 20 5.61 -11.83 -19.22
N GLY A 21 5.82 -12.76 -18.29
CA GLY A 21 6.87 -12.64 -17.28
C GLY A 21 6.48 -11.87 -16.02
N TRP A 22 5.22 -11.50 -15.86
CA TRP A 22 4.70 -10.86 -14.66
C TRP A 22 4.01 -11.88 -13.75
N VAL A 23 4.25 -11.73 -12.46
CA VAL A 23 3.52 -12.42 -11.38
C VAL A 23 2.82 -11.35 -10.56
N PHE A 24 1.53 -11.55 -10.33
CA PHE A 24 0.65 -10.61 -9.62
C PHE A 24 0.36 -11.15 -8.23
N GLU A 25 0.57 -10.33 -7.22
CA GLU A 25 0.32 -10.64 -5.81
C GLU A 25 -0.77 -9.74 -5.26
N MET A 26 -1.56 -10.26 -4.32
CA MET A 26 -2.47 -9.42 -3.54
C MET A 26 -1.66 -8.43 -2.70
N LYS A 27 -2.04 -7.16 -2.74
CA LYS A 27 -1.47 -6.16 -1.86
C LYS A 27 -2.33 -6.01 -0.62
N VAL A 28 -1.82 -6.53 0.47
CA VAL A 28 -2.39 -6.33 1.81
C VAL A 28 -1.79 -5.08 2.45
N ASP A 29 -2.49 -4.47 3.39
CA ASP A 29 -2.04 -3.28 4.10
C ASP A 29 -1.93 -3.56 5.61
N GLY A 30 -0.77 -3.28 6.17
CA GLY A 30 -0.45 -3.54 7.56
C GLY A 30 0.82 -2.81 7.99
N HIS A 31 1.76 -3.53 8.56
CA HIS A 31 3.07 -3.01 8.94
C HIS A 31 4.17 -3.85 8.28
N ARG A 32 4.83 -3.31 7.24
CA ARG A 32 5.91 -4.03 6.56
C ARG A 32 7.02 -4.38 7.51
N THR A 33 7.35 -5.66 7.53
CA THR A 33 8.29 -6.24 8.47
C THR A 33 9.14 -7.28 7.76
N LEU A 34 10.45 -7.28 8.03
CA LEU A 34 11.33 -8.37 7.65
C LEU A 34 11.50 -9.27 8.87
N MET A 35 11.35 -10.58 8.66
CA MET A 35 11.55 -11.59 9.71
C MET A 35 12.90 -12.25 9.51
N TRP A 36 13.72 -12.20 10.54
CA TRP A 36 15.07 -12.76 10.59
C TRP A 36 15.10 -13.94 11.57
N ARG A 37 15.28 -15.15 11.10
CA ARG A 37 15.52 -16.32 11.94
C ARG A 37 17.02 -16.51 12.14
N THR A 38 17.51 -16.18 13.31
CA THR A 38 18.91 -16.27 13.72
C THR A 38 19.12 -17.39 14.73
N ASP A 39 20.37 -17.72 15.06
CA ASP A 39 20.68 -18.71 16.13
C ASP A 39 20.11 -18.26 17.48
N GLY A 40 20.09 -16.97 17.76
CA GLY A 40 19.53 -16.39 18.99
C GLY A 40 17.99 -16.25 19.01
N GLY A 41 17.27 -16.69 17.97
CA GLY A 41 15.82 -16.56 17.88
C GLY A 41 15.34 -15.81 16.65
N VAL A 42 14.21 -15.09 16.77
CA VAL A 42 13.63 -14.32 15.67
C VAL A 42 13.73 -12.83 16.00
N ARG A 43 14.18 -12.05 15.03
CA ARG A 43 14.15 -10.58 15.07
C ARG A 43 13.25 -10.06 13.95
N LEU A 44 12.57 -8.96 14.22
CA LEU A 44 11.66 -8.31 13.27
C LEU A 44 12.12 -6.88 12.99
N GLN A 45 12.32 -6.59 11.71
CA GLN A 45 12.80 -5.31 11.22
C GLN A 45 11.68 -4.57 10.50
N ALA A 46 11.36 -3.36 10.93
CA ALA A 46 10.47 -2.47 10.18
C ALA A 46 11.14 -1.99 8.88
N ARG A 47 10.34 -1.48 7.94
CA ARG A 47 10.82 -0.86 6.70
C ARG A 47 11.91 0.20 6.92
N SER A 48 11.86 0.94 8.03
CA SER A 48 12.86 1.95 8.39
C SER A 48 14.21 1.39 8.88
N GLY A 49 14.33 0.08 9.03
CA GLY A 49 15.49 -0.58 9.64
C GLY A 49 15.36 -0.77 11.16
N ARG A 50 14.36 -0.17 11.80
CA ARG A 50 14.18 -0.24 13.26
C ARG A 50 13.77 -1.66 13.68
N ASP A 51 14.30 -2.12 14.83
CA ASP A 51 13.83 -3.35 15.49
C ASP A 51 12.41 -3.14 16.04
N VAL A 52 11.51 -4.02 15.66
CA VAL A 52 10.10 -4.03 16.08
C VAL A 52 9.68 -5.35 16.71
N THR A 53 10.66 -6.19 17.09
CA THR A 53 10.42 -7.51 17.66
C THR A 53 9.53 -7.44 18.89
N ALA A 54 9.75 -6.46 19.77
CA ALA A 54 8.99 -6.33 21.03
C ALA A 54 7.51 -6.00 20.83
N VAL A 55 7.11 -5.38 19.70
CA VAL A 55 5.71 -5.06 19.39
C VAL A 55 5.01 -6.14 18.56
N TRP A 56 5.79 -7.02 17.93
CA TRP A 56 5.31 -8.17 17.15
C TRP A 56 5.80 -9.50 17.74
N GLY A 57 5.84 -9.62 19.07
CA GLY A 57 6.38 -10.77 19.77
C GLY A 57 5.67 -12.10 19.46
N ASP A 58 4.38 -12.08 19.16
CA ASP A 58 3.62 -13.26 18.69
C ASP A 58 4.13 -13.75 17.32
N LEU A 59 4.47 -12.85 16.39
CA LEU A 59 5.10 -13.22 15.11
C LEU A 59 6.54 -13.72 15.31
N ALA A 60 7.29 -13.12 16.26
CA ALA A 60 8.62 -13.61 16.59
C ALA A 60 8.56 -15.05 17.11
N LEU A 61 7.60 -15.38 17.97
CA LEU A 61 7.37 -16.75 18.44
C LEU A 61 6.94 -17.68 17.29
N ALA A 62 6.03 -17.23 16.43
CA ALA A 62 5.58 -17.99 15.27
C ALA A 62 6.69 -18.29 14.25
N GLY A 63 7.72 -17.45 14.18
CA GLY A 63 8.87 -17.64 13.29
C GLY A 63 9.96 -18.58 13.81
N LEU A 64 9.88 -19.03 15.07
CA LEU A 64 10.89 -19.95 15.64
C LEU A 64 11.05 -21.27 14.87
N PRO A 65 9.99 -21.90 14.32
CA PRO A 65 10.12 -23.12 13.52
C PRO A 65 10.81 -22.92 12.17
N LEU A 66 10.96 -21.68 11.69
CA LEU A 66 11.70 -21.43 10.44
C LEU A 66 13.15 -21.91 10.57
N PRO A 67 13.75 -22.45 9.50
CA PRO A 67 15.18 -22.80 9.50
C PRO A 67 16.06 -21.59 9.81
N THR A 68 17.06 -21.78 10.67
CA THR A 68 18.03 -20.73 11.01
C THR A 68 18.75 -20.21 9.76
N GLY A 69 18.97 -18.91 9.69
CA GLY A 69 19.55 -18.23 8.52
C GLY A 69 18.50 -17.77 7.50
N THR A 70 17.21 -17.97 7.78
CA THR A 70 16.12 -17.47 6.91
C THR A 70 15.84 -15.99 7.17
N VAL A 71 15.73 -15.20 6.08
CA VAL A 71 15.25 -13.80 6.11
C VAL A 71 14.12 -13.64 5.10
N LEU A 72 12.95 -13.27 5.61
CA LEU A 72 11.71 -13.13 4.84
C LEU A 72 11.26 -11.66 4.82
N ASP A 73 10.66 -11.23 3.70
CA ASP A 73 10.04 -9.91 3.54
C ASP A 73 8.52 -10.08 3.41
N GLY A 74 7.78 -9.38 4.25
CA GLY A 74 6.32 -9.52 4.31
C GLY A 74 5.65 -8.38 5.07
N GLU A 75 4.38 -8.57 5.36
CA GLU A 75 3.51 -7.64 6.08
C GLU A 75 2.97 -8.30 7.35
N ALA A 76 3.16 -7.62 8.47
CA ALA A 76 2.44 -7.95 9.69
C ALA A 76 1.03 -7.36 9.60
N VAL A 77 0.01 -8.21 9.57
CA VAL A 77 -1.39 -7.83 9.44
C VAL A 77 -2.19 -8.28 10.65
N ILE A 78 -3.27 -7.57 10.95
CA ILE A 78 -4.23 -7.95 11.99
C ILE A 78 -5.60 -8.07 11.33
N ALA A 79 -6.22 -9.25 11.49
CA ALA A 79 -7.59 -9.45 11.05
C ALA A 79 -8.59 -8.96 12.11
N THR A 80 -9.71 -8.43 11.66
CA THR A 80 -10.90 -8.16 12.49
C THR A 80 -11.65 -9.47 12.75
N GLU A 81 -12.67 -9.44 13.60
CA GLU A 81 -13.45 -10.63 13.95
C GLU A 81 -14.22 -11.22 12.76
N ASP A 82 -14.56 -10.38 11.78
CA ASP A 82 -15.17 -10.78 10.50
C ASP A 82 -14.14 -11.19 9.42
N GLY A 83 -12.86 -11.32 9.81
CA GLY A 83 -11.79 -11.82 8.94
C GLY A 83 -11.15 -10.78 7.99
N ARG A 84 -11.55 -9.51 8.04
CA ARG A 84 -10.97 -8.46 7.22
C ARG A 84 -9.62 -8.02 7.76
N ILE A 85 -8.71 -7.64 6.88
CA ILE A 85 -7.44 -7.02 7.28
C ILE A 85 -7.68 -5.57 7.69
N SER A 86 -7.25 -5.21 8.92
CA SER A 86 -7.34 -3.85 9.46
C SER A 86 -5.97 -3.18 9.53
N PHE A 87 -5.78 -2.21 8.65
CA PHE A 87 -4.59 -1.34 8.67
C PHE A 87 -4.50 -0.56 9.99
N GLU A 88 -5.61 -0.01 10.49
CA GLU A 88 -5.66 0.78 11.72
C GLU A 88 -5.21 -0.05 12.93
N ALA A 89 -5.65 -1.31 13.03
CA ALA A 89 -5.25 -2.20 14.11
C ALA A 89 -3.74 -2.52 14.05
N ALA A 90 -3.20 -2.75 12.85
CA ALA A 90 -1.78 -2.99 12.65
C ALA A 90 -0.95 -1.75 13.01
N GLN A 91 -1.37 -0.55 12.58
CA GLN A 91 -0.69 0.72 12.91
C GLN A 91 -0.78 1.05 14.40
N ALA A 92 -1.94 0.88 15.02
CA ALA A 92 -2.12 1.10 16.46
C ALA A 92 -1.18 0.19 17.27
N ARG A 93 -1.01 -1.07 16.84
CA ARG A 93 -0.08 -2.01 17.48
C ARG A 93 1.38 -1.62 17.23
N ALA A 94 1.76 -1.30 16.01
CA ALA A 94 3.13 -0.89 15.65
C ALA A 94 3.59 0.38 16.39
N ALA A 95 2.64 1.27 16.73
CA ALA A 95 2.88 2.51 17.49
C ALA A 95 2.80 2.35 19.01
N SER A 96 2.44 1.17 19.51
CA SER A 96 2.22 0.95 20.95
C SER A 96 3.52 0.62 21.72
N SER A 97 3.48 0.72 23.04
CA SER A 97 4.54 0.21 23.92
C SER A 97 4.57 -1.34 23.88
N PRO A 98 5.70 -1.99 24.21
CA PRO A 98 5.78 -3.45 24.24
C PRO A 98 4.75 -4.11 25.14
N SER A 99 4.43 -3.53 26.28
CA SER A 99 3.40 -4.05 27.21
C SER A 99 1.99 -3.95 26.60
N ARG A 100 1.68 -2.83 25.96
CA ARG A 100 0.41 -2.62 25.26
C ARG A 100 0.31 -3.57 24.05
N ALA A 101 1.40 -3.74 23.29
CA ALA A 101 1.44 -4.65 22.16
C ALA A 101 1.13 -6.11 22.57
N ARG A 102 1.67 -6.59 23.69
CA ARG A 102 1.34 -7.93 24.24
C ARG A 102 -0.15 -8.07 24.56
N LEU A 103 -0.75 -7.05 25.17
CA LEU A 103 -2.19 -7.05 25.44
C LEU A 103 -3.02 -7.06 24.15
N LEU A 104 -2.61 -6.31 23.13
CA LEU A 104 -3.28 -6.32 21.82
C LEU A 104 -3.12 -7.68 21.12
N ALA A 105 -1.94 -8.30 21.23
CA ALA A 105 -1.67 -9.62 20.65
C ALA A 105 -2.53 -10.72 21.28
N SER A 106 -2.77 -10.70 22.59
CA SER A 106 -3.63 -11.69 23.25
C SER A 106 -5.10 -11.61 22.83
N ARG A 107 -5.54 -10.43 22.38
CA ARG A 107 -6.92 -10.22 21.88
C ARG A 107 -7.05 -10.49 20.38
N ARG A 108 -6.08 -10.05 19.60
CA ARG A 108 -6.03 -10.19 18.13
C ARG A 108 -4.60 -10.51 17.72
N PRO A 109 -4.23 -11.80 17.62
CA PRO A 109 -2.93 -12.21 17.11
C PRO A 109 -2.67 -11.68 15.71
N ALA A 110 -1.40 -11.42 15.39
CA ALA A 110 -1.02 -11.01 14.05
C ALA A 110 -0.82 -12.21 13.13
N HIS A 111 -1.04 -11.98 11.84
CA HIS A 111 -0.60 -12.86 10.76
C HIS A 111 0.58 -12.20 10.03
N TYR A 112 1.44 -13.01 9.44
CA TYR A 112 2.56 -12.54 8.64
C TYR A 112 2.42 -13.02 7.21
N ILE A 113 2.10 -12.10 6.31
CA ILE A 113 1.89 -12.39 4.88
C ILE A 113 3.20 -12.13 4.14
N VAL A 114 3.83 -13.21 3.69
CA VAL A 114 5.19 -13.19 3.12
C VAL A 114 5.13 -13.17 1.61
N TRP A 115 5.94 -12.33 0.99
CA TRP A 115 6.00 -12.22 -0.49
C TRP A 115 7.39 -12.41 -1.09
N ASP A 116 8.46 -12.47 -0.27
CA ASP A 116 9.81 -12.70 -0.77
C ASP A 116 10.72 -13.33 0.28
N ALA A 117 11.71 -14.10 -0.16
CA ALA A 117 12.82 -14.57 0.63
C ALA A 117 14.10 -13.85 0.21
N LEU A 118 14.84 -13.31 1.19
CA LEU A 118 16.07 -12.57 0.95
C LEU A 118 17.32 -13.40 1.25
N GLN A 119 17.20 -14.25 2.27
CA GLN A 119 18.22 -15.22 2.65
C GLN A 119 17.57 -16.53 3.07
N LEU A 120 18.21 -17.61 2.75
CA LEU A 120 17.82 -18.98 3.10
C LEU A 120 18.97 -19.69 3.83
N PRO A 121 18.70 -20.77 4.56
CA PRO A 121 19.75 -21.53 5.20
C PRO A 121 20.75 -22.10 4.19
N PRO A 122 21.96 -22.52 4.62
CA PRO A 122 22.91 -23.21 3.75
C PRO A 122 22.25 -24.38 3.01
N PRO A 123 22.64 -24.64 1.75
CA PRO A 123 23.71 -24.01 1.00
C PRO A 123 23.33 -22.72 0.22
N PHE A 124 22.11 -22.22 0.37
CA PHE A 124 21.59 -21.14 -0.48
C PHE A 124 22.14 -19.75 -0.13
N GLY A 125 22.20 -19.38 1.15
CA GLY A 125 22.68 -18.08 1.60
C GLY A 125 21.81 -16.90 1.12
N ASP A 126 22.45 -15.78 0.74
CA ASP A 126 21.78 -14.61 0.19
C ASP A 126 21.26 -14.89 -1.22
N VAL A 127 19.93 -14.84 -1.38
CA VAL A 127 19.25 -15.16 -2.64
C VAL A 127 18.72 -13.92 -3.37
N ARG A 128 18.98 -12.71 -2.88
CA ARG A 128 18.47 -11.47 -3.48
C ARG A 128 18.85 -11.29 -4.95
N ALA A 129 20.00 -11.78 -5.38
CA ALA A 129 20.46 -11.71 -6.76
C ALA A 129 19.70 -12.67 -7.70
N ARG A 130 19.04 -13.69 -7.15
CA ARG A 130 18.28 -14.68 -7.95
C ARG A 130 17.01 -14.08 -8.53
N PRO A 131 16.49 -14.63 -9.65
CA PRO A 131 15.17 -14.29 -10.19
C PRO A 131 14.06 -14.43 -9.14
N TYR A 132 13.05 -13.54 -9.18
CA TYR A 132 11.91 -13.58 -8.26
C TYR A 132 11.21 -14.95 -8.26
N ARG A 133 11.02 -15.58 -9.44
CA ARG A 133 10.40 -16.92 -9.54
C ARG A 133 11.13 -17.98 -8.69
N GLU A 134 12.46 -17.92 -8.63
CA GLU A 134 13.26 -18.87 -7.85
C GLU A 134 13.18 -18.58 -6.35
N ARG A 135 13.26 -17.29 -5.98
CA ARG A 135 13.09 -16.87 -4.58
C ARG A 135 11.71 -17.23 -4.03
N ARG A 136 10.66 -17.07 -4.89
CA ARG A 136 9.30 -17.46 -4.50
C ARG A 136 9.15 -18.97 -4.36
N ALA A 137 9.69 -19.76 -5.26
CA ALA A 137 9.67 -21.22 -5.14
C ALA A 137 10.33 -21.67 -3.83
N ALA A 138 11.52 -21.15 -3.54
CA ALA A 138 12.25 -21.44 -2.31
C ALA A 138 11.51 -20.92 -1.05
N LEU A 139 10.84 -19.76 -1.12
CA LEU A 139 9.95 -19.28 -0.06
C LEU A 139 8.84 -20.31 0.24
N LEU A 140 8.14 -20.78 -0.79
CA LEU A 140 7.05 -21.74 -0.63
C LEU A 140 7.54 -23.06 -0.02
N ASP A 141 8.72 -23.52 -0.42
CA ASP A 141 9.38 -24.70 0.13
C ASP A 141 9.67 -24.52 1.62
N VAL A 142 10.27 -23.42 2.02
CA VAL A 142 10.52 -23.11 3.44
C VAL A 142 9.24 -23.02 4.25
N LEU A 143 8.19 -22.41 3.72
CA LEU A 143 6.91 -22.26 4.43
C LEU A 143 6.14 -23.59 4.53
N SER A 144 6.36 -24.54 3.61
CA SER A 144 5.72 -25.85 3.65
C SER A 144 6.16 -26.68 4.88
N GLY A 145 7.31 -26.38 5.46
CA GLY A 145 7.79 -26.96 6.70
C GLY A 145 7.17 -26.41 7.98
N LEU A 146 6.34 -25.36 7.88
CA LEU A 146 5.67 -24.79 9.05
C LEU A 146 4.40 -25.60 9.42
N PRO A 147 3.95 -25.54 10.69
CA PRO A 147 2.67 -26.11 11.08
C PRO A 147 1.50 -25.61 10.24
N ALA A 148 0.51 -26.44 9.98
CA ALA A 148 -0.65 -26.09 9.13
C ALA A 148 -1.46 -24.89 9.65
N ASN A 149 -1.42 -24.64 10.95
CA ASN A 149 -2.07 -23.48 11.61
C ASN A 149 -1.11 -22.28 11.81
N SER A 150 0.05 -22.29 11.15
CA SER A 150 1.00 -21.18 11.26
C SER A 150 0.37 -19.85 10.81
N PRO A 151 0.54 -18.77 11.57
CA PRO A 151 0.13 -17.43 11.13
C PRO A 151 1.05 -16.84 10.05
N ILE A 152 2.11 -17.57 9.65
CA ILE A 152 3.03 -17.17 8.58
C ILE A 152 2.60 -17.84 7.29
N GLN A 153 2.19 -17.06 6.31
CA GLN A 153 1.64 -17.56 5.05
C GLN A 153 2.21 -16.79 3.86
N ALA A 154 2.38 -17.50 2.74
CA ALA A 154 2.73 -16.82 1.49
C ALA A 154 1.55 -15.98 0.98
N VAL A 155 1.84 -14.78 0.46
CA VAL A 155 0.84 -14.00 -0.25
C VAL A 155 0.31 -14.80 -1.46
N SER A 156 -0.98 -14.68 -1.75
CA SER A 156 -1.55 -15.28 -2.97
C SER A 156 -0.96 -14.61 -4.20
N ALA A 157 -0.57 -15.42 -5.18
CA ALA A 157 0.03 -14.94 -6.43
C ALA A 157 -0.44 -15.75 -7.63
N THR A 158 -0.51 -15.09 -8.77
CA THR A 158 -0.88 -15.69 -10.06
C THR A 158 -0.06 -15.07 -11.19
N SER A 159 0.21 -15.85 -12.25
CA SER A 159 0.72 -15.31 -13.51
C SER A 159 -0.41 -14.95 -14.49
N ASP A 160 -1.64 -15.33 -14.18
CA ASP A 160 -2.80 -15.00 -14.99
C ASP A 160 -3.33 -13.60 -14.63
N ARG A 161 -3.26 -12.68 -15.60
CA ARG A 161 -3.70 -11.31 -15.45
C ARG A 161 -5.22 -11.20 -15.21
N HIS A 162 -6.02 -12.13 -15.77
CA HIS A 162 -7.47 -12.12 -15.58
C HIS A 162 -7.83 -12.45 -14.13
N THR A 163 -7.25 -13.51 -13.59
CA THR A 163 -7.37 -13.87 -12.16
C THR A 163 -6.95 -12.71 -11.25
N ALA A 164 -5.83 -12.04 -11.57
CA ALA A 164 -5.37 -10.88 -10.79
C ALA A 164 -6.39 -9.74 -10.81
N LEU A 165 -6.98 -9.42 -11.97
CA LEU A 165 -8.03 -8.39 -12.07
C LEU A 165 -9.31 -8.81 -11.36
N THR A 166 -9.66 -10.08 -11.34
CA THR A 166 -10.77 -10.59 -10.54
C THR A 166 -10.53 -10.33 -9.05
N TRP A 167 -9.35 -10.68 -8.52
CA TRP A 167 -8.98 -10.35 -7.14
C TRP A 167 -9.05 -8.85 -6.85
N TYR A 168 -8.51 -8.04 -7.76
CA TYR A 168 -8.57 -6.58 -7.64
C TYR A 168 -10.01 -6.09 -7.51
N ASN A 169 -10.94 -6.58 -8.30
CA ASN A 169 -12.31 -6.09 -8.32
C ASN A 169 -13.20 -6.66 -7.19
N THR A 170 -12.85 -7.82 -6.61
CA THR A 170 -13.75 -8.54 -5.69
C THR A 170 -13.29 -8.58 -4.23
N LEU A 171 -11.99 -8.36 -3.96
CA LEU A 171 -11.45 -8.53 -2.61
C LEU A 171 -11.16 -7.22 -1.86
N GLN A 172 -11.58 -6.09 -2.39
CA GLN A 172 -11.40 -4.79 -1.73
C GLN A 172 -12.04 -4.75 -0.34
N ASP A 173 -13.27 -5.25 -0.22
CA ASP A 173 -14.02 -5.29 1.05
C ASP A 173 -13.38 -6.23 2.09
N GLN A 174 -12.47 -7.10 1.68
CA GLN A 174 -11.73 -7.99 2.57
C GLN A 174 -10.38 -7.41 3.03
N GLY A 175 -10.08 -6.17 2.63
CA GLY A 175 -8.84 -5.47 3.02
C GLY A 175 -7.68 -5.68 2.05
N VAL A 176 -7.95 -6.16 0.82
CA VAL A 176 -6.95 -6.16 -0.27
C VAL A 176 -6.89 -4.75 -0.85
N GLU A 177 -5.79 -4.04 -0.58
CA GLU A 177 -5.59 -2.64 -0.99
C GLU A 177 -5.33 -2.48 -2.50
N GLY A 178 -5.03 -3.56 -3.19
CA GLY A 178 -4.68 -3.55 -4.60
C GLY A 178 -3.85 -4.75 -5.01
N LEU A 179 -2.97 -4.57 -5.98
CA LEU A 179 -2.06 -5.61 -6.46
C LEU A 179 -0.63 -5.10 -6.58
N VAL A 180 0.32 -6.03 -6.44
CA VAL A 180 1.73 -5.83 -6.81
C VAL A 180 2.07 -6.77 -7.94
N ALA A 181 2.55 -6.22 -9.06
CA ALA A 181 3.11 -6.99 -10.16
C ALA A 181 4.64 -7.04 -10.02
N LYS A 182 5.22 -8.24 -10.05
CA LYS A 182 6.66 -8.47 -9.98
C LYS A 182 7.12 -9.17 -11.25
N HIS A 183 8.20 -8.67 -11.86
CA HIS A 183 8.76 -9.36 -13.02
C HIS A 183 9.49 -10.64 -12.57
N ALA A 184 9.09 -11.80 -13.11
CA ALA A 184 9.53 -13.13 -12.68
C ALA A 184 11.04 -13.34 -12.73
N ALA A 185 11.73 -12.66 -13.65
CA ALA A 185 13.19 -12.73 -13.79
C ALA A 185 13.93 -11.66 -12.97
N SER A 186 13.24 -10.82 -12.19
CA SER A 186 13.88 -9.71 -11.48
C SER A 186 14.61 -10.16 -10.21
N PRO A 187 15.80 -9.60 -9.93
CA PRO A 187 16.41 -9.71 -8.61
C PRO A 187 15.66 -8.84 -7.59
N TYR A 188 15.91 -9.08 -6.31
CA TYR A 188 15.46 -8.20 -5.23
C TYR A 188 16.42 -7.00 -5.11
N ARG A 189 15.96 -5.81 -5.45
CA ARG A 189 16.75 -4.58 -5.37
C ARG A 189 16.12 -3.60 -4.39
N ALA A 190 16.94 -3.09 -3.47
CA ALA A 190 16.53 -2.02 -2.57
C ALA A 190 16.06 -0.78 -3.34
N GLY A 191 15.07 -0.08 -2.79
CA GLY A 191 14.50 1.10 -3.42
C GLY A 191 13.48 0.77 -4.51
N ARG A 192 13.10 1.79 -5.30
CA ARG A 192 12.11 1.66 -6.39
C ARG A 192 12.76 1.17 -7.66
N SER A 193 12.11 0.20 -8.30
CA SER A 193 12.47 -0.26 -9.63
C SER A 193 11.21 -0.54 -10.44
N GLY A 194 11.30 -0.44 -11.78
CA GLY A 194 10.19 -0.81 -12.68
C GLY A 194 9.86 -2.30 -12.67
N ALA A 195 10.72 -3.14 -12.08
CA ALA A 195 10.52 -4.58 -11.96
C ALA A 195 9.43 -4.96 -10.93
N TRP A 196 9.11 -4.04 -10.00
CA TRP A 196 7.99 -4.14 -9.09
C TRP A 196 7.05 -2.97 -9.32
N GLN A 197 5.81 -3.25 -9.66
CA GLN A 197 4.77 -2.25 -9.93
C GLN A 197 3.58 -2.50 -9.03
N LYS A 198 2.87 -1.44 -8.64
CA LYS A 198 1.66 -1.57 -7.83
C LYS A 198 0.52 -0.74 -8.38
N ILE A 199 -0.66 -1.31 -8.33
CA ILE A 199 -1.93 -0.58 -8.42
C ILE A 199 -2.64 -0.66 -7.06
N ARG A 200 -3.36 0.39 -6.72
CA ARG A 200 -4.18 0.45 -5.52
C ARG A 200 -5.61 0.74 -5.92
N HIS A 201 -6.55 0.23 -5.13
CA HIS A 201 -7.88 0.79 -5.17
C HIS A 201 -7.76 2.27 -4.79
N ALA A 202 -8.18 3.14 -5.67
CA ALA A 202 -8.51 4.48 -5.31
C ALA A 202 -10.00 4.44 -4.97
N GLU A 203 -10.37 4.62 -3.72
CA GLU A 203 -11.74 5.03 -3.43
C GLU A 203 -11.93 6.36 -4.13
N THR A 204 -12.62 6.33 -5.24
CA THR A 204 -12.99 7.55 -5.95
C THR A 204 -14.37 7.93 -5.47
N ILE A 205 -14.48 9.16 -5.02
CA ILE A 205 -15.76 9.79 -4.67
C ILE A 205 -16.01 10.97 -5.59
N ASP A 206 -17.24 11.24 -5.86
CA ASP A 206 -17.64 12.44 -6.58
C ASP A 206 -17.61 13.62 -5.60
N ALA A 207 -16.90 14.67 -5.96
CA ALA A 207 -16.75 15.88 -5.15
C ALA A 207 -17.12 17.13 -5.94
N HIS A 208 -17.90 18.02 -5.31
CA HIS A 208 -18.23 19.31 -5.90
C HIS A 208 -17.02 20.24 -5.90
N VAL A 209 -16.71 20.84 -7.04
CA VAL A 209 -15.72 21.88 -7.16
C VAL A 209 -16.31 23.15 -6.54
N VAL A 210 -15.61 23.69 -5.53
CA VAL A 210 -15.97 24.93 -4.82
C VAL A 210 -14.96 26.06 -5.08
N GLY A 211 -13.86 25.76 -5.81
CA GLY A 211 -12.86 26.74 -6.17
C GLY A 211 -11.65 26.15 -6.89
N TYR A 212 -10.67 27.00 -7.14
CA TYR A 212 -9.44 26.63 -7.84
C TYR A 212 -8.27 27.52 -7.43
N THR A 213 -7.05 27.12 -7.76
CA THR A 213 -5.85 27.96 -7.67
C THR A 213 -5.20 28.13 -9.04
N GLY A 214 -4.51 29.26 -9.24
CA GLY A 214 -3.91 29.60 -10.53
C GLY A 214 -4.92 30.28 -11.48
N PRO A 215 -4.59 30.44 -12.79
CA PRO A 215 -5.50 31.04 -13.78
C PRO A 215 -6.73 30.13 -14.01
N ALA A 216 -7.92 30.73 -14.14
CA ALA A 216 -9.16 30.00 -14.39
C ALA A 216 -9.09 29.13 -15.65
N THR A 217 -8.47 29.63 -16.72
CA THR A 217 -8.30 28.90 -17.99
C THR A 217 -7.32 27.73 -17.90
N ARG A 218 -6.43 27.73 -16.88
CA ARG A 218 -5.44 26.67 -16.66
C ARG A 218 -5.21 26.45 -15.15
N PRO A 219 -6.22 25.92 -14.44
CA PRO A 219 -6.15 25.77 -12.99
C PRO A 219 -5.03 24.83 -12.59
N ARG A 220 -4.35 25.16 -11.48
CA ARG A 220 -3.28 24.32 -10.91
C ARG A 220 -3.84 23.22 -10.05
N THR A 221 -4.77 23.57 -9.16
CA THR A 221 -5.46 22.66 -8.24
C THR A 221 -6.93 23.04 -8.17
N LEU A 222 -7.77 22.14 -7.71
CA LEU A 222 -9.17 22.40 -7.39
C LEU A 222 -9.36 22.40 -5.87
N ALA A 223 -10.20 23.30 -5.39
CA ALA A 223 -10.80 23.20 -4.08
C ALA A 223 -12.08 22.37 -4.23
N VAL A 224 -12.17 21.25 -3.50
CA VAL A 224 -13.30 20.34 -3.57
C VAL A 224 -13.92 20.15 -2.20
N ARG A 225 -15.25 20.01 -2.16
CA ARG A 225 -16.02 19.70 -0.95
C ARG A 225 -16.06 18.19 -0.77
N LEU A 226 -15.47 17.70 0.33
CA LEU A 226 -15.48 16.29 0.72
C LEU A 226 -16.82 15.90 1.38
N PRO A 227 -17.16 14.61 1.46
CA PRO A 227 -18.39 14.13 2.11
C PRO A 227 -18.51 14.49 3.59
N ASP A 228 -17.38 14.63 4.28
CA ASP A 228 -17.31 15.07 5.70
C ASP A 228 -17.48 16.58 5.88
N GLY A 229 -17.80 17.32 4.81
CA GLY A 229 -18.01 18.77 4.80
C GLY A 229 -16.71 19.59 4.72
N ARG A 230 -15.53 18.99 4.83
CA ARG A 230 -14.26 19.71 4.69
C ARG A 230 -14.03 20.14 3.24
N THR A 231 -13.33 21.26 3.08
CA THR A 231 -12.82 21.70 1.78
C THR A 231 -11.33 21.39 1.70
N ALA A 232 -10.94 20.61 0.69
CA ALA A 232 -9.55 20.26 0.45
C ALA A 232 -9.07 20.76 -0.91
N LEU A 233 -7.78 21.12 -1.00
CA LEU A 233 -7.13 21.34 -2.30
C LEU A 233 -6.64 20.01 -2.87
N THR A 234 -6.88 19.79 -4.15
CA THR A 234 -6.34 18.63 -4.86
C THR A 234 -4.84 18.77 -5.06
N GLN A 235 -4.17 17.70 -5.41
CA GLN A 235 -2.86 17.79 -6.04
C GLN A 235 -2.96 18.58 -7.36
N ARG A 236 -1.77 18.93 -7.89
CA ARG A 236 -1.70 19.60 -9.19
C ARG A 236 -2.41 18.77 -10.25
N LEU A 237 -3.31 19.43 -10.99
CA LEU A 237 -4.07 18.78 -12.05
C LEU A 237 -3.15 18.33 -13.18
N THR A 238 -3.54 17.22 -13.82
CA THR A 238 -2.95 16.83 -15.09
C THR A 238 -3.33 17.82 -16.20
N THR A 239 -2.47 18.02 -17.18
CA THR A 239 -2.74 18.94 -18.29
C THR A 239 -4.07 18.65 -19.01
N PRO A 240 -4.45 17.38 -19.31
CA PRO A 240 -5.75 17.10 -19.92
C PRO A 240 -6.94 17.47 -19.03
N LEU A 241 -6.87 17.25 -17.72
CA LEU A 241 -7.95 17.59 -16.81
C LEU A 241 -8.09 19.10 -16.65
N ALA A 242 -6.97 19.82 -16.51
CA ALA A 242 -6.96 21.28 -16.46
C ALA A 242 -7.55 21.90 -17.72
N ALA A 243 -7.24 21.37 -18.92
CA ALA A 243 -7.79 21.83 -20.18
C ALA A 243 -9.31 21.60 -20.31
N ARG A 244 -9.85 20.53 -19.69
CA ARG A 244 -11.30 20.24 -19.70
C ARG A 244 -12.08 21.09 -18.72
N ILE A 245 -11.53 21.39 -17.54
CA ILE A 245 -12.25 22.13 -16.51
C ILE A 245 -12.06 23.65 -16.65
N GLY A 246 -10.95 24.10 -17.23
CA GLY A 246 -10.61 25.52 -17.39
C GLY A 246 -11.71 26.35 -18.05
N PRO A 247 -12.32 25.93 -19.17
CA PRO A 247 -13.41 26.65 -19.80
C PRO A 247 -14.63 26.84 -18.88
N LEU A 248 -14.96 25.85 -18.05
CA LEU A 248 -16.08 25.94 -17.10
C LEU A 248 -15.82 26.97 -16.00
N LEU A 249 -14.59 27.00 -15.48
CA LEU A 249 -14.17 27.96 -14.45
C LEU A 249 -14.07 29.39 -15.01
N ALA A 250 -13.56 29.53 -16.23
CA ALA A 250 -13.44 30.83 -16.89
C ALA A 250 -14.81 31.45 -17.21
N ALA A 251 -15.80 30.64 -17.54
CA ALA A 251 -17.16 31.12 -17.89
C ALA A 251 -17.89 31.76 -16.71
N VAL A 252 -17.54 31.46 -15.47
CA VAL A 252 -18.21 32.01 -14.27
C VAL A 252 -17.46 33.20 -13.67
N GLY A 253 -16.30 33.52 -14.18
CA GLY A 253 -15.46 34.60 -13.65
C GLY A 253 -14.83 34.29 -12.27
N PRO A 254 -13.93 35.15 -11.79
CA PRO A 254 -13.30 34.99 -10.49
C PRO A 254 -14.27 35.39 -9.36
N GLY A 255 -14.47 34.47 -8.41
CA GLY A 255 -15.19 34.72 -7.17
C GLY A 255 -14.29 35.25 -6.04
N PRO A 256 -14.81 35.36 -4.81
CA PRO A 256 -14.05 35.79 -3.64
C PRO A 256 -12.97 34.78 -3.26
N THR A 257 -12.04 35.19 -2.42
CA THR A 257 -11.05 34.28 -1.83
C THR A 257 -11.71 33.41 -0.77
N GLY A 258 -11.69 32.10 -0.98
CA GLY A 258 -12.04 31.10 0.01
C GLY A 258 -10.79 30.46 0.64
N HIS A 259 -10.98 29.74 1.74
CA HIS A 259 -9.90 29.01 2.43
C HIS A 259 -10.27 27.54 2.61
N SER A 260 -9.33 26.66 2.32
CA SER A 260 -9.48 25.23 2.58
C SER A 260 -9.52 24.97 4.10
N SER A 261 -9.93 23.78 4.52
CA SER A 261 -9.89 23.39 5.93
C SER A 261 -8.48 23.36 6.55
N ALA A 262 -7.44 23.39 5.71
CA ALA A 262 -6.04 23.57 6.10
C ALA A 262 -5.55 25.04 6.00
N GLY A 263 -6.45 26.02 5.81
CA GLY A 263 -6.13 27.43 5.73
C GLY A 263 -5.53 27.91 4.40
N GLN A 264 -5.46 27.08 3.38
CA GLN A 264 -4.87 27.43 2.09
C GLN A 264 -5.87 28.23 1.23
N PRO A 265 -5.48 29.40 0.64
CA PRO A 265 -6.38 30.22 -0.14
C PRO A 265 -6.68 29.62 -1.51
N TYR A 266 -7.88 29.86 -2.01
CA TYR A 266 -8.32 29.54 -3.37
C TYR A 266 -9.32 30.59 -3.88
N THR A 267 -9.49 30.69 -5.19
CA THR A 267 -10.57 31.49 -5.80
C THR A 267 -11.84 30.67 -5.79
N ALA A 268 -12.87 31.13 -5.09
CA ALA A 268 -14.14 30.43 -4.98
C ALA A 268 -14.94 30.50 -6.30
N VAL A 269 -15.77 29.47 -6.51
CA VAL A 269 -16.73 29.42 -7.63
C VAL A 269 -18.13 29.07 -7.11
N PRO A 270 -19.20 29.46 -7.85
CA PRO A 270 -20.55 29.08 -7.49
C PRO A 270 -20.73 27.55 -7.38
N HIS A 271 -21.64 27.13 -6.50
CA HIS A 271 -21.95 25.72 -6.33
C HIS A 271 -22.55 25.10 -7.61
N GLY A 272 -22.16 23.85 -7.91
CA GLY A 272 -22.72 23.10 -9.05
C GLY A 272 -22.07 23.35 -10.41
N ILE A 273 -20.97 24.09 -10.47
CA ILE A 273 -20.24 24.33 -11.73
C ILE A 273 -19.66 23.06 -12.31
N ALA A 274 -19.07 22.24 -11.46
CA ALA A 274 -18.45 20.99 -11.85
C ALA A 274 -18.47 20.00 -10.69
N VAL A 275 -18.58 18.72 -11.04
CA VAL A 275 -18.30 17.58 -10.18
C VAL A 275 -17.09 16.88 -10.74
N VAL A 276 -16.14 16.57 -9.89
CA VAL A 276 -14.95 15.79 -10.25
C VAL A 276 -14.92 14.53 -9.43
N GLU A 277 -14.47 13.46 -10.06
CA GLU A 277 -14.09 12.27 -9.36
C GLU A 277 -12.74 12.53 -8.71
N ILE A 278 -12.64 12.28 -7.43
CA ILE A 278 -11.41 12.41 -6.66
C ILE A 278 -11.03 11.08 -6.04
N ALA A 279 -9.74 10.75 -6.09
CA ALA A 279 -9.15 9.75 -5.23
C ALA A 279 -8.76 10.44 -3.92
N ALA A 280 -9.43 10.11 -2.84
CA ALA A 280 -9.09 10.57 -1.51
C ALA A 280 -8.46 9.40 -0.74
N GLY A 281 -7.26 9.59 -0.19
CA GLY A 281 -6.70 8.60 0.73
C GLY A 281 -7.48 8.62 2.05
N THR A 282 -7.55 7.49 2.73
CA THR A 282 -8.33 7.28 3.96
C THR A 282 -7.71 7.91 5.22
N THR A 283 -6.56 8.56 5.15
CA THR A 283 -5.85 9.12 6.31
C THR A 283 -6.05 10.63 6.47
N ARG A 284 -5.86 11.15 7.69
CA ARG A 284 -5.94 12.58 8.06
C ARG A 284 -5.06 13.52 7.22
N HIS A 285 -4.04 12.98 6.57
CA HIS A 285 -3.14 13.66 5.63
C HIS A 285 -3.38 13.19 4.18
N ALA A 286 -4.58 12.74 3.89
CA ALA A 286 -4.95 12.20 2.61
C ALA A 286 -4.77 13.23 1.51
N VAL A 287 -3.90 12.90 0.60
CA VAL A 287 -3.71 13.63 -0.64
C VAL A 287 -4.94 13.43 -1.50
N VAL A 288 -5.66 14.50 -1.80
CA VAL A 288 -6.82 14.50 -2.70
C VAL A 288 -6.31 14.67 -4.13
N THR A 289 -6.59 13.71 -4.99
CA THR A 289 -6.20 13.76 -6.41
C THR A 289 -7.46 13.76 -7.28
N ALA A 290 -7.66 14.80 -8.08
CA ALA A 290 -8.72 14.79 -9.08
C ALA A 290 -8.33 13.90 -10.26
N THR A 291 -9.18 12.90 -10.57
CA THR A 291 -8.93 11.90 -11.60
C THR A 291 -9.64 12.21 -12.90
N ARG A 292 -10.89 12.63 -12.83
CA ARG A 292 -11.66 13.03 -14.03
C ARG A 292 -12.79 14.00 -13.70
N LEU A 293 -13.22 14.76 -14.71
CA LEU A 293 -14.45 15.55 -14.68
C LEU A 293 -15.64 14.64 -14.97
N ARG A 294 -16.65 14.65 -14.10
CA ARG A 294 -17.91 13.97 -14.34
C ARG A 294 -18.73 14.77 -15.36
N GLY A 295 -19.34 14.07 -16.33
CA GLY A 295 -20.32 14.71 -17.22
C GLY A 295 -21.56 15.14 -16.43
N ARG A 296 -22.19 16.23 -16.88
CA ARG A 296 -23.54 16.56 -16.45
C ARG A 296 -24.52 15.53 -16.92
#